data_c07db9be6be634955d1b7ef7bea8082b
#
_entry.id   c07db9be6be634955d1b7ef7bea8082b
#
_cell.length_a   1.000
_cell.length_b   1.000
_cell.length_c   1.000
_cell.angle_alpha   90.00
_cell.angle_beta   90.00
_cell.angle_gamma   90.00
#
_symmetry.space_group_name_H-M   'P 1'
#
loop_
_entity.id
_entity.type
_entity.pdbx_description
1 polymer ?
#
loop_
_entity_poly.entity_id
_entity_poly.type
_entity_poly.pdbx_seq_one_letter_code
_entity_poly.pdbx_strand_id
1 'polypeptide(L)'
;MASDLEKCLETIVKTFYKYSSDSPGRAPGLNRKQLHDLIANELRHLIRIESPQDLAVMMLEWDKDKDQHINLSEFLGGLSDLACMIAYGS
;
A
#
# COMPACT_ATOMS: atom_id res chain seq x y z
N MET A 1 23.65 -11.85 -7.99
CA MET A 1 22.33 -12.29 -7.44
C MET A 1 21.78 -11.23 -6.50
N ALA A 2 20.49 -10.97 -6.62
CA ALA A 2 19.83 -10.04 -5.70
C ALA A 2 19.71 -10.66 -4.30
N SER A 3 19.94 -9.86 -3.27
CA SER A 3 19.70 -10.28 -1.89
C SER A 3 18.20 -10.46 -1.65
N ASP A 4 17.86 -11.07 -0.53
CA ASP A 4 16.45 -11.22 -0.15
C ASP A 4 15.76 -9.87 0.00
N LEU A 5 16.45 -8.89 0.57
CA LEU A 5 15.92 -7.54 0.72
C LEU A 5 15.66 -6.89 -0.63
N GLU A 6 16.58 -7.03 -1.57
CA GLU A 6 16.40 -6.50 -2.92
C GLU A 6 15.21 -7.13 -3.61
N LYS A 7 15.04 -8.45 -3.47
CA LYS A 7 13.87 -9.15 -4.01
C LYS A 7 12.58 -8.67 -3.39
N CYS A 8 12.58 -8.38 -2.09
CA CYS A 8 11.41 -7.84 -1.41
C CYS A 8 11.04 -6.47 -1.96
N LEU A 9 12.01 -5.60 -2.19
CA LEU A 9 11.76 -4.29 -2.76
C LEU A 9 11.19 -4.39 -4.18
N GLU A 10 11.75 -5.28 -5.00
CA GLU A 10 11.22 -5.52 -6.33
C GLU A 10 9.77 -6.01 -6.28
N THR A 11 9.49 -6.93 -5.36
CA THR A 11 8.15 -7.46 -5.18
C THR A 11 7.16 -6.38 -4.75
N ILE A 12 7.57 -5.49 -3.86
CA ILE A 12 6.74 -4.36 -3.43
C ILE A 12 6.38 -3.48 -4.62
N VAL A 13 7.36 -3.12 -5.44
CA VAL A 13 7.14 -2.27 -6.62
C VAL A 13 6.21 -2.96 -7.61
N LYS A 14 6.45 -4.23 -7.89
CA LYS A 14 5.62 -5.00 -8.82
C LYS A 14 4.18 -5.12 -8.30
N THR A 15 4.01 -5.34 -7.01
CA THR A 15 2.69 -5.44 -6.40
C THR A 15 1.95 -4.12 -6.53
N PHE A 16 2.63 -3.01 -6.25
CA PHE A 16 2.03 -1.68 -6.41
C PHE A 16 1.54 -1.47 -7.85
N TYR A 17 2.39 -1.75 -8.84
CA TYR A 17 2.00 -1.56 -10.24
C TYR A 17 0.92 -2.53 -10.70
N LYS A 18 0.83 -3.69 -10.09
CA LYS A 18 -0.23 -4.66 -10.41
C LYS A 18 -1.62 -4.12 -10.11
N TYR A 19 -1.74 -3.33 -9.04
CA TYR A 19 -3.02 -2.79 -8.60
C TYR A 19 -3.25 -1.34 -8.98
N SER A 20 -2.20 -0.60 -9.34
CA SER A 20 -2.33 0.81 -9.68
C SER A 20 -2.93 1.00 -11.07
N SER A 21 -3.47 2.20 -11.31
CA SER A 21 -3.97 2.60 -12.63
C SER A 21 -3.01 3.57 -13.28
N ASP A 22 -2.79 3.37 -14.59
CA ASP A 22 -2.09 4.35 -15.40
C ASP A 22 -3.11 5.25 -16.06
N SER A 23 -2.91 6.55 -15.92
CA SER A 23 -3.70 7.54 -16.63
C SER A 23 -2.75 8.48 -17.35
N PRO A 24 -3.08 8.87 -18.59
CA PRO A 24 -2.23 9.82 -19.33
C PRO A 24 -2.02 11.11 -18.52
N GLY A 25 -0.76 11.52 -18.39
CA GLY A 25 -0.41 12.74 -17.68
C GLY A 25 -0.45 12.64 -16.17
N ARG A 26 -0.60 11.43 -15.61
CA ARG A 26 -0.68 11.25 -14.17
C ARG A 26 0.23 10.11 -13.74
N ALA A 27 0.91 10.27 -12.60
CA ALA A 27 1.73 9.21 -12.03
C ALA A 27 0.83 8.05 -11.58
N PRO A 28 1.31 6.81 -11.66
CA PRO A 28 0.56 5.65 -11.17
C PRO A 28 0.22 5.80 -9.70
N GLY A 29 -0.98 5.40 -9.32
CA GLY A 29 -1.42 5.46 -7.94
C GLY A 29 -2.58 4.54 -7.67
N LEU A 30 -2.87 4.34 -6.40
CA LEU A 30 -3.96 3.50 -5.93
C LEU A 30 -5.12 4.37 -5.46
N ASN A 31 -6.30 4.17 -6.03
CA ASN A 31 -7.50 4.76 -5.46
C ASN A 31 -7.97 3.89 -4.29
N ARG A 32 -9.09 4.28 -3.66
CA ARG A 32 -9.60 3.56 -2.49
C ARG A 32 -9.88 2.09 -2.79
N LYS A 33 -10.52 1.80 -3.91
CA LYS A 33 -10.85 0.43 -4.29
C LYS A 33 -9.59 -0.40 -4.56
N GLN A 34 -8.64 0.19 -5.27
CA GLN A 34 -7.38 -0.49 -5.60
C GLN A 34 -6.57 -0.77 -4.35
N LEU A 35 -6.52 0.17 -3.42
CA LEU A 35 -5.87 -0.05 -2.13
C LEU A 35 -6.56 -1.17 -1.36
N HIS A 36 -7.88 -1.18 -1.33
CA HIS A 36 -8.64 -2.25 -0.70
C HIS A 36 -8.29 -3.61 -1.31
N ASP A 37 -8.31 -3.70 -2.65
CA ASP A 37 -8.02 -4.96 -3.35
C ASP A 37 -6.61 -5.43 -3.06
N LEU A 38 -5.64 -4.51 -3.07
CA LEU A 38 -4.25 -4.85 -2.77
C LEU A 38 -4.13 -5.43 -1.36
N ILE A 39 -4.70 -4.74 -0.38
CA ILE A 39 -4.62 -5.18 1.01
C ILE A 39 -5.34 -6.50 1.21
N ALA A 40 -6.54 -6.64 0.65
CA ALA A 40 -7.34 -7.85 0.81
C ALA A 40 -6.65 -9.07 0.21
N ASN A 41 -5.89 -8.90 -0.88
CA ASN A 41 -5.24 -10.00 -1.56
C ASN A 41 -3.81 -10.25 -1.10
N GLU A 42 -3.06 -9.19 -0.79
CA GLU A 42 -1.62 -9.31 -0.53
C GLU A 42 -1.27 -9.20 0.95
N LEU A 43 -2.11 -8.57 1.76
CA LEU A 43 -1.83 -8.32 3.17
C LEU A 43 -2.92 -8.88 4.10
N ARG A 44 -3.69 -9.82 3.64
CA ARG A 44 -4.86 -10.33 4.37
C ARG A 44 -4.53 -10.95 5.73
N HIS A 45 -3.31 -11.38 5.94
CA HIS A 45 -2.89 -11.97 7.21
C HIS A 45 -2.39 -10.92 8.21
N LEU A 46 -2.02 -9.74 7.73
CA LEU A 46 -1.53 -8.65 8.58
C LEU A 46 -2.61 -7.63 8.89
N ILE A 47 -3.49 -7.39 7.94
CA ILE A 47 -4.52 -6.34 8.05
C ILE A 47 -5.85 -6.95 7.67
N ARG A 48 -6.86 -6.68 8.51
CA ARG A 48 -8.24 -6.98 8.17
C ARG A 48 -9.00 -5.68 7.99
N ILE A 49 -9.63 -5.53 6.84
CA ILE A 49 -10.55 -4.43 6.61
C ILE A 49 -11.95 -5.00 6.85
N GLU A 50 -12.52 -4.70 8.00
CA GLU A 50 -13.80 -5.25 8.42
C GLU A 50 -14.96 -4.31 8.12
N SER A 51 -14.65 -3.04 7.83
CA SER A 51 -15.67 -2.05 7.53
C SER A 51 -15.15 -1.03 6.53
N PRO A 52 -16.04 -0.32 5.83
CA PRO A 52 -15.59 0.79 4.97
C PRO A 52 -14.85 1.88 5.72
N GLN A 53 -15.11 2.04 7.02
CA GLN A 53 -14.44 3.04 7.85
C GLN A 53 -12.99 2.69 8.08
N ASP A 54 -12.66 1.40 8.23
CA ASP A 54 -11.27 0.96 8.38
C ASP A 54 -10.45 1.38 7.16
N LEU A 55 -11.00 1.17 5.97
CA LEU A 55 -10.35 1.56 4.73
C LEU A 55 -10.21 3.08 4.63
N ALA A 56 -11.25 3.82 5.05
CA ALA A 56 -11.23 5.28 5.01
C ALA A 56 -10.14 5.84 5.92
N VAL A 57 -10.00 5.31 7.12
CA VAL A 57 -8.96 5.72 8.06
C VAL A 57 -7.57 5.44 7.48
N MET A 58 -7.39 4.26 6.93
CA MET A 58 -6.14 3.85 6.31
C MET A 58 -5.76 4.78 5.15
N MET A 59 -6.73 5.08 4.30
CA MET A 59 -6.55 6.00 3.18
C MET A 59 -6.12 7.39 3.67
N LEU A 60 -6.77 7.90 4.74
CA LEU A 60 -6.41 9.19 5.32
C LEU A 60 -4.99 9.21 5.87
N GLU A 61 -4.57 8.12 6.49
CA GLU A 61 -3.23 8.03 7.08
C GLU A 61 -2.14 7.93 6.02
N TRP A 62 -2.39 7.16 4.97
CA TRP A 62 -1.38 6.91 3.93
C TRP A 62 -1.33 8.01 2.88
N ASP A 63 -2.43 8.70 2.63
CA ASP A 63 -2.52 9.77 1.63
C ASP A 63 -2.00 11.09 2.19
N LYS A 64 -0.68 11.26 2.13
CA LYS A 64 -0.02 12.43 2.73
C LYS A 64 -0.33 13.75 2.02
N ASP A 65 -0.46 13.71 0.70
CA ASP A 65 -0.72 14.92 -0.08
C ASP A 65 -2.20 15.19 -0.32
N LYS A 66 -3.06 14.31 0.19
CA LYS A 66 -4.53 14.49 0.14
C LYS A 66 -5.10 14.59 -1.26
N ASP A 67 -4.53 13.85 -2.22
CA ASP A 67 -5.04 13.79 -3.57
C ASP A 67 -6.01 12.62 -3.81
N GLN A 68 -6.31 11.85 -2.75
CA GLN A 68 -7.19 10.69 -2.76
C GLN A 68 -6.62 9.51 -3.55
N HIS A 69 -5.33 9.52 -3.77
CA HIS A 69 -4.59 8.43 -4.39
C HIS A 69 -3.33 8.16 -3.59
N ILE A 70 -2.93 6.89 -3.55
CA ILE A 70 -1.72 6.49 -2.86
C ILE A 70 -0.65 6.27 -3.93
N ASN A 71 0.36 7.14 -3.96
CA ASN A 71 1.50 6.94 -4.85
C ASN A 71 2.50 5.96 -4.23
N LEU A 72 3.55 5.61 -4.97
CA LEU A 72 4.52 4.62 -4.49
C LEU A 72 5.19 5.05 -3.18
N SER A 73 5.54 6.32 -3.05
CA SER A 73 6.17 6.84 -1.84
C SER A 73 5.23 6.70 -0.63
N GLU A 74 3.97 7.05 -0.81
CA GLU A 74 2.95 6.92 0.25
C GLU A 74 2.69 5.46 0.60
N PHE A 75 2.68 4.58 -0.41
CA PHE A 75 2.53 3.15 -0.20
C PHE A 75 3.69 2.60 0.64
N LEU A 76 4.92 2.99 0.31
CA LEU A 76 6.10 2.59 1.10
C LEU A 76 6.03 3.12 2.52
N GLY A 77 5.51 4.34 2.71
CA GLY A 77 5.29 4.90 4.05
C GLY A 77 4.31 4.07 4.86
N GLY A 78 3.20 3.64 4.23
CA GLY A 78 2.24 2.77 4.87
C GLY A 78 2.83 1.42 5.24
N LEU A 79 3.61 0.84 4.34
CA LEU A 79 4.30 -0.43 4.62
C LEU A 79 5.31 -0.27 5.76
N SER A 80 5.95 0.89 5.86
CA SER A 80 6.85 1.19 6.96
C SER A 80 6.12 1.13 8.31
N ASP A 81 4.92 1.71 8.38
CA ASP A 81 4.11 1.65 9.59
C ASP A 81 3.76 0.20 9.94
N LEU A 82 3.42 -0.61 8.96
CA LEU A 82 3.14 -2.03 9.16
C LEU A 82 4.37 -2.78 9.65
N ALA A 83 5.53 -2.46 9.08
CA ALA A 83 6.79 -3.10 9.51
C ALA A 83 7.09 -2.76 10.97
N CYS A 84 6.84 -1.53 11.39
CA CYS A 84 7.00 -1.14 12.78
C CYS A 84 6.04 -1.89 13.70
N MET A 85 4.81 -2.10 13.27
CA MET A 85 3.86 -2.90 14.03
C MET A 85 4.37 -4.34 14.23
N ILE A 86 4.91 -4.94 13.19
CA ILE A 86 5.47 -6.30 13.27
C ILE A 86 6.65 -6.33 14.23
N ALA A 87 7.51 -5.31 14.17
CA ALA A 87 8.74 -5.28 14.95
C ALA A 87 8.51 -4.97 16.43
N TYR A 88 7.55 -4.06 16.73
CA TYR A 88 7.36 -3.54 18.09
C TYR A 88 6.01 -3.89 18.69
N GLY A 89 5.11 -4.34 17.89
CA GLY A 89 3.80 -4.50 18.31
C GLY A 89 3.42 -5.75 18.83
N SER A 90 3.22 -6.19 19.33
CA SER A 90 2.51 -7.23 19.69
C SER A 90 1.21 -7.31 20.08
#